data_72323286b6cd491710ce17aa4cae1f0c
#
_entry.id   72323286b6cd491710ce17aa4cae1f0c
#
_cell.length_a   1.000
_cell.length_b   1.000
_cell.length_c   1.000
_cell.angle_alpha   90.00
_cell.angle_beta   90.00
_cell.angle_gamma   90.00
#
_symmetry.space_group_name_H-M   'P 1'
#
loop_
_entity.id
_entity.type
_entity.pdbx_description
1 polymer ?
#
loop_
_entity_poly.entity_id
_entity_poly.type
_entity_poly.pdbx_seq_one_letter_code
_entity_poly.pdbx_strand_id
1 'polypeptide(L)'
;MSEGQYVHGYSAREAERLRDQANTLSELLHQGIAYAPGRRVLEAGCGTGAQTVLLASSSPNAVIVSVDVSPVSLELAKERVAAAGHRNVAFQVADLFNLPFEDASFDDVFICFVLEHLASPGQALAAVRRVLKPGGTITVIEGDHGSWYCHPETSEASRTVQCLIDIQGRLGGDARIGRRLYPLLVEAGYRDVRVIPRMVYVDDSLPELVEGFSRNTFIAMVEGVREKALSLGLMDESSWNKGIRDMYRAAEPGGTFCYTFFRGSAVR
;
A
#
# COMPACT_ATOMS: atom_id res chain seq x y z
N MET A 1 -12.82 6.44 6.83
CA MET A 1 -12.42 5.42 7.86
C MET A 1 -12.34 6.13 9.21
N SER A 2 -12.88 5.57 10.28
CA SER A 2 -12.59 6.06 11.63
C SER A 2 -11.16 5.65 12.03
N GLU A 3 -10.50 6.41 12.91
CA GLU A 3 -9.13 6.13 13.39
C GLU A 3 -8.89 4.71 13.93
N GLY A 4 -9.95 3.96 14.23
CA GLY A 4 -9.88 2.58 14.75
C GLY A 4 -9.89 1.47 13.71
N GLN A 5 -9.94 1.77 12.40
CA GLN A 5 -10.06 0.74 11.34
C GLN A 5 -8.74 0.39 10.66
N TYR A 6 -7.68 1.18 10.85
CA TYR A 6 -6.37 0.87 10.28
C TYR A 6 -5.64 -0.17 11.15
N VAL A 7 -5.35 -1.35 10.58
CA VAL A 7 -4.80 -2.50 11.32
C VAL A 7 -3.45 -2.24 11.98
N HIS A 8 -2.61 -1.39 11.38
CA HIS A 8 -1.26 -1.07 11.86
C HIS A 8 -1.19 0.18 12.74
N GLY A 9 -2.30 0.94 12.84
CA GLY A 9 -2.37 2.20 13.58
C GLY A 9 -1.59 3.35 12.92
N TYR A 10 -1.51 4.50 13.62
CA TYR A 10 -0.87 5.74 13.12
C TYR A 10 0.34 6.12 13.99
N SER A 11 1.18 5.15 14.36
CA SER A 11 2.36 5.38 15.20
C SER A 11 3.55 5.92 14.39
N ALA A 12 4.54 6.52 15.09
CA ALA A 12 5.80 6.94 14.46
C ALA A 12 6.55 5.73 13.83
N ARG A 13 6.48 4.55 14.46
CA ARG A 13 7.05 3.30 13.95
C ARG A 13 6.39 2.90 12.62
N GLU A 14 5.07 3.05 12.51
CA GLU A 14 4.35 2.76 11.26
C GLU A 14 4.72 3.75 10.14
N ALA A 15 4.86 5.04 10.46
CA ALA A 15 5.31 6.05 9.51
C ALA A 15 6.74 5.78 8.99
N GLU A 16 7.62 5.24 9.84
CA GLU A 16 8.97 4.82 9.47
C GLU A 16 8.94 3.58 8.58
N ARG A 17 8.16 2.56 8.94
CA ARG A 17 7.96 1.34 8.14
C ARG A 17 7.46 1.68 6.72
N LEU A 18 6.47 2.55 6.59
CA LEU A 18 5.93 2.98 5.29
C LEU A 18 6.98 3.73 4.45
N ARG A 19 7.86 4.51 5.10
CA ARG A 19 8.97 5.16 4.44
C ARG A 19 9.98 4.16 3.91
N ASP A 20 10.38 3.18 4.71
CA ASP A 20 11.34 2.16 4.34
C ASP A 20 10.81 1.29 3.20
N GLN A 21 9.54 0.93 3.25
CA GLN A 21 8.85 0.25 2.16
C GLN A 21 8.86 1.07 0.87
N ALA A 22 8.51 2.36 0.93
CA ALA A 22 8.47 3.22 -0.24
C ALA A 22 9.86 3.38 -0.87
N ASN A 23 10.89 3.59 -0.06
CA ASN A 23 12.27 3.75 -0.55
C ASN A 23 12.81 2.44 -1.15
N THR A 24 12.66 1.33 -0.44
CA THR A 24 13.20 0.02 -0.83
C THR A 24 12.51 -0.54 -2.08
N LEU A 25 11.22 -0.28 -2.25
CA LEU A 25 10.42 -0.81 -3.36
C LEU A 25 10.12 0.23 -4.46
N SER A 26 10.68 1.44 -4.37
CA SER A 26 10.35 2.54 -5.29
C SER A 26 10.57 2.16 -6.75
N GLU A 27 11.70 1.59 -7.10
CA GLU A 27 12.00 1.16 -8.45
C GLU A 27 11.05 0.06 -8.92
N LEU A 28 10.77 -0.94 -8.08
CA LEU A 28 9.87 -2.04 -8.41
C LEU A 28 8.44 -1.56 -8.65
N LEU A 29 7.91 -0.72 -7.77
CA LEU A 29 6.49 -0.34 -7.77
C LEU A 29 6.21 0.84 -8.69
N HIS A 30 7.10 1.85 -8.73
CA HIS A 30 6.88 3.11 -9.45
C HIS A 30 7.51 3.16 -10.84
N GLN A 31 8.25 2.12 -11.28
CA GLN A 31 8.86 2.11 -12.61
C GLN A 31 7.85 2.45 -13.71
N GLY A 32 8.14 3.52 -14.46
CA GLY A 32 7.31 3.99 -15.56
C GLY A 32 6.04 4.75 -15.13
N ILE A 33 5.91 5.11 -13.84
CA ILE A 33 4.86 6.02 -13.38
C ILE A 33 5.42 7.44 -13.42
N ALA A 34 4.94 8.21 -14.40
CA ALA A 34 5.22 9.63 -14.55
C ALA A 34 4.06 10.30 -15.28
N TYR A 35 3.68 11.47 -14.82
CA TYR A 35 2.58 12.24 -15.40
C TYR A 35 3.12 13.43 -16.18
N ALA A 36 2.56 13.67 -17.36
CA ALA A 36 3.01 14.72 -18.26
C ALA A 36 2.80 16.13 -17.65
N PRO A 37 3.58 17.13 -18.09
CA PRO A 37 3.42 18.50 -17.65
C PRO A 37 1.98 19.02 -17.79
N GLY A 38 1.52 19.71 -16.75
CA GLY A 38 0.18 20.30 -16.71
C GLY A 38 -0.96 19.33 -16.39
N ARG A 39 -0.71 18.03 -16.31
CA ARG A 39 -1.74 17.07 -15.89
C ARG A 39 -2.09 17.25 -14.42
N ARG A 40 -3.37 17.18 -14.11
CA ARG A 40 -3.90 17.23 -12.75
C ARG A 40 -4.12 15.81 -12.23
N VAL A 41 -3.38 15.43 -11.22
CA VAL A 41 -3.33 14.06 -10.66
C VAL A 41 -3.96 14.07 -9.27
N LEU A 42 -4.89 13.17 -9.02
CA LEU A 42 -5.39 12.88 -7.67
C LEU A 42 -4.60 11.70 -7.09
N GLU A 43 -3.87 11.92 -6.00
CA GLU A 43 -3.38 10.84 -5.15
C GLU A 43 -4.40 10.60 -4.04
N ALA A 44 -5.05 9.45 -4.06
CA ALA A 44 -6.13 9.11 -3.16
C ALA A 44 -5.65 8.18 -2.03
N GLY A 45 -5.63 8.68 -0.78
CA GLY A 45 -5.11 7.99 0.39
C GLY A 45 -3.59 8.12 0.50
N CYS A 46 -3.08 9.35 0.55
CA CYS A 46 -1.63 9.61 0.56
C CYS A 46 -0.93 9.25 1.88
N GLY A 47 -1.70 9.00 2.95
CA GLY A 47 -1.15 8.73 4.28
C GLY A 47 -0.13 9.80 4.70
N THR A 48 1.04 9.38 5.16
CA THR A 48 2.14 10.27 5.59
C THR A 48 3.04 10.74 4.44
N GLY A 49 2.60 10.60 3.17
CA GLY A 49 3.26 11.16 2.00
C GLY A 49 4.48 10.39 1.49
N ALA A 50 4.65 9.12 1.87
CA ALA A 50 5.79 8.32 1.42
C ALA A 50 5.76 8.11 -0.12
N GLN A 51 4.60 7.81 -0.68
CA GLN A 51 4.40 7.67 -2.12
C GLN A 51 4.32 9.03 -2.83
N THR A 52 3.79 10.05 -2.15
CA THR A 52 3.66 11.42 -2.68
C THR A 52 5.00 11.99 -3.13
N VAL A 53 6.07 11.77 -2.34
CA VAL A 53 7.43 12.22 -2.70
C VAL A 53 7.90 11.59 -4.00
N LEU A 54 7.65 10.29 -4.20
CA LEU A 54 8.04 9.57 -5.42
C LEU A 54 7.26 10.08 -6.64
N LEU A 55 5.95 10.32 -6.48
CA LEU A 55 5.11 10.89 -7.54
C LEU A 55 5.55 12.31 -7.92
N ALA A 56 5.82 13.17 -6.91
CA ALA A 56 6.26 14.53 -7.14
C ALA A 56 7.63 14.57 -7.83
N SER A 57 8.55 13.67 -7.45
CA SER A 57 9.88 13.55 -8.07
C SER A 57 9.79 13.09 -9.53
N SER A 58 8.96 12.08 -9.83
CA SER A 58 8.80 11.53 -11.18
C SER A 58 7.98 12.43 -12.11
N SER A 59 7.20 13.37 -11.54
CA SER A 59 6.24 14.22 -12.26
C SER A 59 6.35 15.69 -11.85
N PRO A 60 7.53 16.33 -11.98
CA PRO A 60 7.80 17.65 -11.38
C PRO A 60 6.95 18.78 -11.95
N ASN A 61 6.38 18.61 -13.13
CA ASN A 61 5.56 19.59 -13.83
C ASN A 61 4.05 19.21 -13.87
N ALA A 62 3.64 18.14 -13.19
CA ALA A 62 2.24 17.83 -12.96
C ALA A 62 1.73 18.57 -11.72
N VAL A 63 0.41 18.76 -11.61
CA VAL A 63 -0.25 19.30 -10.43
C VAL A 63 -0.85 18.14 -9.65
N ILE A 64 -0.27 17.80 -8.52
CA ILE A 64 -0.71 16.68 -7.68
C ILE A 64 -1.62 17.22 -6.58
N VAL A 65 -2.76 16.59 -6.38
CA VAL A 65 -3.65 16.81 -5.24
C VAL A 65 -3.69 15.53 -4.43
N SER A 66 -3.08 15.54 -3.25
CA SER A 66 -3.01 14.39 -2.35
C SER A 66 -4.06 14.50 -1.27
N VAL A 67 -4.88 13.46 -1.11
CA VAL A 67 -5.96 13.45 -0.12
C VAL A 67 -5.81 12.27 0.84
N ASP A 68 -6.20 12.51 2.10
CA ASP A 68 -6.34 11.48 3.14
C ASP A 68 -7.45 11.88 4.11
N VAL A 69 -8.01 10.92 4.84
CA VAL A 69 -9.03 11.18 5.87
C VAL A 69 -8.40 11.68 7.17
N SER A 70 -7.12 11.40 7.41
CA SER A 70 -6.38 11.76 8.63
C SER A 70 -5.69 13.12 8.49
N PRO A 71 -6.14 14.17 9.20
CA PRO A 71 -5.44 15.45 9.21
C PRO A 71 -4.00 15.33 9.73
N VAL A 72 -3.76 14.44 10.70
CA VAL A 72 -2.42 14.21 11.27
C VAL A 72 -1.47 13.62 10.22
N SER A 73 -1.94 12.64 9.45
CA SER A 73 -1.14 12.07 8.35
C SER A 73 -0.82 13.12 7.29
N LEU A 74 -1.77 13.98 6.97
CA LEU A 74 -1.56 15.06 5.99
C LEU A 74 -0.53 16.10 6.42
N GLU A 75 -0.46 16.44 7.71
CA GLU A 75 0.59 17.35 8.21
C GLU A 75 1.98 16.71 8.04
N LEU A 76 2.13 15.43 8.40
CA LEU A 76 3.37 14.68 8.17
C LEU A 76 3.73 14.59 6.68
N ALA A 77 2.72 14.40 5.81
CA ALA A 77 2.92 14.37 4.37
C ALA A 77 3.42 15.71 3.82
N LYS A 78 2.83 16.84 4.28
CA LYS A 78 3.27 18.19 3.91
C LYS A 78 4.73 18.44 4.30
N GLU A 79 5.08 18.12 5.55
CA GLU A 79 6.46 18.28 6.04
C GLU A 79 7.44 17.44 5.21
N ARG A 80 7.11 16.20 4.92
CA ARG A 80 7.94 15.29 4.13
C ARG A 80 8.16 15.78 2.70
N VAL A 81 7.09 16.18 2.02
CA VAL A 81 7.15 16.68 0.64
C VAL A 81 7.92 17.99 0.56
N ALA A 82 7.73 18.90 1.54
CA ALA A 82 8.47 20.14 1.64
C ALA A 82 9.97 19.91 1.90
N ALA A 83 10.31 18.98 2.80
CA ALA A 83 11.69 18.58 3.09
C ALA A 83 12.39 17.97 1.87
N ALA A 84 11.65 17.29 0.98
CA ALA A 84 12.14 16.79 -0.29
C ALA A 84 12.23 17.88 -1.39
N GLY A 85 11.83 19.12 -1.10
CA GLY A 85 11.94 20.26 -2.00
C GLY A 85 10.85 20.37 -3.07
N HIS A 86 9.78 19.55 -3.00
CA HIS A 86 8.70 19.58 -3.97
C HIS A 86 7.66 20.67 -3.63
N ARG A 87 7.13 21.31 -4.68
CA ARG A 87 6.14 22.40 -4.58
C ARG A 87 4.90 22.21 -5.45
N ASN A 88 4.83 21.11 -6.16
CA ASN A 88 3.76 20.76 -7.09
C ASN A 88 2.66 19.90 -6.47
N VAL A 89 2.59 19.83 -5.14
CA VAL A 89 1.62 19.00 -4.39
C VAL A 89 0.75 19.91 -3.51
N ALA A 90 -0.57 19.76 -3.63
CA ALA A 90 -1.55 20.33 -2.72
C ALA A 90 -2.16 19.20 -1.86
N PHE A 91 -2.46 19.48 -0.60
CA PHE A 91 -3.02 18.49 0.34
C PHE A 91 -4.41 18.93 0.81
N GLN A 92 -5.34 17.97 0.88
CA GLN A 92 -6.70 18.21 1.34
C GLN A 92 -7.24 17.02 2.13
N VAL A 93 -7.89 17.29 3.27
CA VAL A 93 -8.64 16.26 3.99
C VAL A 93 -9.86 15.87 3.18
N ALA A 94 -9.99 14.59 2.84
CA ALA A 94 -11.14 14.07 2.09
C ALA A 94 -11.36 12.57 2.34
N ASP A 95 -12.62 12.18 2.31
CA ASP A 95 -13.03 10.79 2.29
C ASP A 95 -13.17 10.32 0.82
N LEU A 96 -12.54 9.19 0.49
CA LEU A 96 -12.60 8.59 -0.85
C LEU A 96 -14.02 8.26 -1.30
N PHE A 97 -14.91 7.97 -0.35
CA PHE A 97 -16.32 7.70 -0.65
C PHE A 97 -17.12 8.97 -0.97
N ASN A 98 -16.61 10.14 -0.57
CA ASN A 98 -17.26 11.43 -0.76
C ASN A 98 -16.24 12.51 -1.11
N LEU A 99 -15.59 12.37 -2.27
CA LEU A 99 -14.58 13.30 -2.74
C LEU A 99 -15.18 14.69 -3.03
N PRO A 100 -14.64 15.78 -2.42
CA PRO A 100 -15.18 17.14 -2.56
C PRO A 100 -14.68 17.84 -3.84
N PHE A 101 -14.68 17.10 -4.95
CA PHE A 101 -14.27 17.59 -6.26
C PHE A 101 -15.40 17.45 -7.27
N GLU A 102 -15.39 18.33 -8.25
CA GLU A 102 -16.31 18.27 -9.38
C GLU A 102 -16.06 17.01 -10.23
N ASP A 103 -17.08 16.58 -10.95
CA ASP A 103 -16.97 15.50 -11.92
C ASP A 103 -15.94 15.84 -13.01
N ALA A 104 -15.19 14.86 -13.46
CA ALA A 104 -14.23 15.00 -14.54
C ALA A 104 -13.19 16.13 -14.31
N SER A 105 -12.72 16.30 -13.06
CA SER A 105 -11.77 17.35 -12.66
C SER A 105 -10.30 16.91 -12.68
N PHE A 106 -10.02 15.62 -12.78
CA PHE A 106 -8.64 15.08 -12.80
C PHE A 106 -8.33 14.35 -14.10
N ASP A 107 -7.10 14.49 -14.56
CA ASP A 107 -6.59 13.77 -15.73
C ASP A 107 -6.18 12.34 -15.38
N ASP A 108 -5.61 12.19 -14.18
CA ASP A 108 -5.14 10.90 -13.67
C ASP A 108 -5.46 10.73 -12.19
N VAL A 109 -5.55 9.45 -11.77
CA VAL A 109 -5.67 9.06 -10.37
C VAL A 109 -4.60 8.04 -10.03
N PHE A 110 -4.01 8.17 -8.84
CA PHE A 110 -3.09 7.23 -8.25
C PHE A 110 -3.59 6.77 -6.88
N ILE A 111 -3.57 5.45 -6.65
CA ILE A 111 -3.92 4.80 -5.38
C ILE A 111 -2.82 3.79 -5.06
N CYS A 112 -2.31 3.80 -3.82
CA CYS A 112 -1.27 2.86 -3.41
C CYS A 112 -1.47 2.43 -1.95
N PHE A 113 -1.71 1.13 -1.72
CA PHE A 113 -1.93 0.52 -0.40
C PHE A 113 -3.08 1.13 0.39
N VAL A 114 -4.22 1.34 -0.27
CA VAL A 114 -5.42 1.95 0.30
C VAL A 114 -6.61 1.02 0.26
N LEU A 115 -6.84 0.36 -0.89
CA LEU A 115 -8.05 -0.45 -1.09
C LEU A 115 -8.11 -1.64 -0.14
N GLU A 116 -6.97 -2.16 0.26
CA GLU A 116 -6.84 -3.27 1.23
C GLU A 116 -7.44 -2.94 2.61
N HIS A 117 -7.57 -1.66 2.94
CA HIS A 117 -8.13 -1.19 4.22
C HIS A 117 -9.61 -0.83 4.15
N LEU A 118 -10.22 -0.85 2.96
CA LEU A 118 -11.59 -0.41 2.75
C LEU A 118 -12.57 -1.57 2.80
N ALA A 119 -13.67 -1.40 3.54
CA ALA A 119 -14.76 -2.37 3.57
C ALA A 119 -15.51 -2.49 2.22
N SER A 120 -15.46 -1.44 1.40
CA SER A 120 -16.16 -1.37 0.11
C SER A 120 -15.25 -0.78 -0.98
N PRO A 121 -14.16 -1.46 -1.39
CA PRO A 121 -13.19 -0.93 -2.34
C PRO A 121 -13.81 -0.61 -3.71
N GLY A 122 -14.81 -1.37 -4.16
CA GLY A 122 -15.53 -1.08 -5.40
C GLY A 122 -16.29 0.24 -5.37
N GLN A 123 -16.89 0.61 -4.23
CA GLN A 123 -17.55 1.91 -4.08
C GLN A 123 -16.54 3.07 -4.10
N ALA A 124 -15.37 2.90 -3.47
CA ALA A 124 -14.29 3.87 -3.53
C ALA A 124 -13.79 4.07 -4.96
N LEU A 125 -13.58 2.99 -5.71
CA LEU A 125 -13.20 3.04 -7.12
C LEU A 125 -14.26 3.74 -8.00
N ALA A 126 -15.54 3.54 -7.74
CA ALA A 126 -16.62 4.22 -8.44
C ALA A 126 -16.65 5.73 -8.12
N ALA A 127 -16.44 6.13 -6.86
CA ALA A 127 -16.35 7.52 -6.44
C ALA A 127 -15.14 8.23 -7.09
N VAL A 128 -13.99 7.56 -7.11
CA VAL A 128 -12.78 8.04 -7.78
C VAL A 128 -13.00 8.17 -9.29
N ARG A 129 -13.69 7.22 -9.91
CA ARG A 129 -14.02 7.28 -11.34
C ARG A 129 -14.86 8.50 -11.70
N ARG A 130 -15.73 8.97 -10.80
CA ARG A 130 -16.55 10.18 -11.01
C ARG A 130 -15.69 11.40 -11.29
N VAL A 131 -14.63 11.61 -10.50
CA VAL A 131 -13.77 12.79 -10.60
C VAL A 131 -12.72 12.69 -11.71
N LEU A 132 -12.48 11.51 -12.26
CA LEU A 132 -11.57 11.30 -13.38
C LEU A 132 -12.23 11.75 -14.68
N LYS A 133 -11.52 12.46 -15.57
CA LYS A 133 -12.02 12.89 -16.89
C LYS A 133 -12.32 11.69 -17.80
N PRO A 134 -13.25 11.81 -18.76
CA PRO A 134 -13.36 10.83 -19.84
C PRO A 134 -12.01 10.62 -20.55
N GLY A 135 -11.57 9.36 -20.66
CA GLY A 135 -10.24 9.02 -21.19
C GLY A 135 -9.07 9.25 -20.21
N GLY A 136 -9.34 9.71 -19.01
CA GLY A 136 -8.36 9.80 -17.93
C GLY A 136 -7.97 8.42 -17.41
N THR A 137 -6.80 8.31 -16.77
CA THR A 137 -6.24 7.03 -16.35
C THR A 137 -6.20 6.86 -14.83
N ILE A 138 -6.36 5.63 -14.37
CA ILE A 138 -6.14 5.26 -12.98
C ILE A 138 -4.96 4.28 -12.89
N THR A 139 -4.11 4.47 -11.89
CA THR A 139 -3.08 3.51 -11.46
C THR A 139 -3.35 3.11 -10.02
N VAL A 140 -3.43 1.81 -9.77
CA VAL A 140 -3.64 1.23 -8.43
C VAL A 140 -2.52 0.25 -8.14
N ILE A 141 -1.90 0.37 -6.96
CA ILE A 141 -0.88 -0.57 -6.48
C ILE A 141 -1.34 -1.13 -5.15
N GLU A 142 -1.41 -2.47 -5.05
CA GLU A 142 -1.82 -3.17 -3.83
C GLU A 142 -0.98 -4.43 -3.61
N GLY A 143 -0.84 -4.81 -2.34
CA GLY A 143 -0.17 -6.03 -1.95
C GLY A 143 -1.11 -7.25 -1.95
N ASP A 144 -0.49 -8.42 -1.83
CA ASP A 144 -1.20 -9.68 -1.61
C ASP A 144 -0.47 -10.50 -0.55
N HIS A 145 -0.87 -10.36 0.70
CA HIS A 145 -0.22 -11.07 1.81
C HIS A 145 -0.36 -12.59 1.72
N GLY A 146 -1.25 -13.10 0.89
CA GLY A 146 -1.35 -14.52 0.61
C GLY A 146 -0.42 -15.02 -0.50
N SER A 147 0.41 -14.15 -1.08
CA SER A 147 1.39 -14.50 -2.12
C SER A 147 2.82 -14.61 -1.60
N TRP A 148 3.03 -14.44 -0.28
CA TRP A 148 4.35 -14.59 0.30
C TRP A 148 4.75 -16.06 0.42
N TYR A 149 6.01 -16.32 0.27
CA TYR A 149 6.64 -17.58 0.64
C TYR A 149 8.12 -17.34 0.98
N CYS A 150 8.71 -18.25 1.73
CA CYS A 150 10.09 -18.14 2.15
C CYS A 150 10.78 -19.51 2.22
N HIS A 151 12.10 -19.48 2.31
CA HIS A 151 12.89 -20.67 2.65
C HIS A 151 13.87 -20.29 3.78
N PRO A 152 13.98 -21.15 4.84
CA PRO A 152 13.17 -22.33 5.11
C PRO A 152 11.71 -21.96 5.44
N GLU A 153 10.76 -22.72 4.90
CA GLU A 153 9.34 -22.59 5.21
C GLU A 153 9.01 -23.40 6.47
N THR A 154 8.16 -22.81 7.34
CA THR A 154 7.62 -23.54 8.50
C THR A 154 6.12 -23.26 8.64
N SER A 155 5.40 -24.21 9.24
CA SER A 155 3.97 -24.06 9.50
C SER A 155 3.67 -22.90 10.43
N GLU A 156 4.54 -22.62 11.40
CA GLU A 156 4.38 -21.54 12.36
C GLU A 156 4.54 -20.17 11.69
N ALA A 157 5.56 -20.00 10.81
CA ALA A 157 5.70 -18.76 10.03
C ALA A 157 4.46 -18.52 9.15
N SER A 158 3.98 -19.54 8.44
CA SER A 158 2.78 -19.44 7.60
C SER A 158 1.52 -19.09 8.41
N ARG A 159 1.34 -19.69 9.59
CA ARG A 159 0.22 -19.38 10.48
C ARG A 159 0.31 -17.97 11.05
N THR A 160 1.51 -17.47 11.34
CA THR A 160 1.70 -16.12 11.87
C THR A 160 1.29 -15.07 10.84
N VAL A 161 1.65 -15.25 9.56
CA VAL A 161 1.18 -14.39 8.48
C VAL A 161 -0.33 -14.53 8.26
N GLN A 162 -0.88 -15.75 8.40
CA GLN A 162 -2.32 -15.95 8.30
C GLN A 162 -3.09 -15.17 9.39
N CYS A 163 -2.52 -15.01 10.59
CA CYS A 163 -3.12 -14.17 11.64
C CYS A 163 -3.26 -12.71 11.19
N LEU A 164 -2.26 -12.13 10.50
CA LEU A 164 -2.38 -10.79 9.94
C LEU A 164 -3.53 -10.70 8.95
N ILE A 165 -3.63 -11.67 8.02
CA ILE A 165 -4.69 -11.72 7.00
C ILE A 165 -6.07 -11.82 7.66
N ASP A 166 -6.21 -12.68 8.66
CA ASP A 166 -7.48 -12.88 9.38
C ASP A 166 -7.90 -11.64 10.18
N ILE A 167 -6.94 -10.96 10.82
CA ILE A 167 -7.19 -9.74 11.58
C ILE A 167 -7.64 -8.61 10.64
N GLN A 168 -6.95 -8.42 9.52
CA GLN A 168 -7.34 -7.40 8.54
C GLN A 168 -8.74 -7.67 7.98
N GLY A 169 -9.06 -8.94 7.68
CA GLY A 169 -10.41 -9.34 7.26
C GLY A 169 -11.49 -9.07 8.31
N ARG A 170 -11.21 -9.31 9.60
CA ARG A 170 -12.14 -9.00 10.71
C ARG A 170 -12.37 -7.50 10.91
N LEU A 171 -11.42 -6.66 10.50
CA LEU A 171 -11.54 -5.21 10.50
C LEU A 171 -12.25 -4.67 9.25
N GLY A 172 -12.68 -5.56 8.33
CA GLY A 172 -13.39 -5.21 7.10
C GLY A 172 -12.48 -4.92 5.91
N GLY A 173 -11.17 -5.11 6.04
CA GLY A 173 -10.20 -5.00 4.94
C GLY A 173 -10.00 -6.32 4.17
N ASP A 174 -9.14 -6.29 3.17
CA ASP A 174 -8.76 -7.47 2.37
C ASP A 174 -7.25 -7.49 2.11
N ALA A 175 -6.52 -8.22 2.95
CA ALA A 175 -5.08 -8.41 2.85
C ALA A 175 -4.61 -9.10 1.54
N ARG A 176 -5.54 -9.57 0.72
CA ARG A 176 -5.29 -10.24 -0.56
C ARG A 176 -5.85 -9.46 -1.75
N ILE A 177 -6.14 -8.19 -1.58
CA ILE A 177 -6.85 -7.38 -2.58
C ILE A 177 -6.08 -7.26 -3.90
N GLY A 178 -4.75 -7.31 -3.87
CA GLY A 178 -3.91 -7.19 -5.05
C GLY A 178 -4.30 -8.16 -6.17
N ARG A 179 -4.58 -9.42 -5.85
CA ARG A 179 -5.06 -10.44 -6.82
C ARG A 179 -6.44 -10.15 -7.40
N ARG A 180 -7.21 -9.24 -6.77
CA ARG A 180 -8.56 -8.87 -7.14
C ARG A 180 -8.66 -7.56 -7.91
N LEU A 181 -7.55 -6.87 -8.18
CA LEU A 181 -7.57 -5.57 -8.85
C LEU A 181 -8.26 -5.61 -10.22
N TYR A 182 -8.07 -6.69 -11.00
CA TYR A 182 -8.71 -6.81 -12.31
C TYR A 182 -10.24 -6.80 -12.22
N PRO A 183 -10.90 -7.73 -11.52
CA PRO A 183 -12.36 -7.72 -11.40
C PRO A 183 -12.87 -6.43 -10.72
N LEU A 184 -12.20 -5.91 -9.71
CA LEU A 184 -12.61 -4.67 -9.03
C LEU A 184 -12.65 -3.47 -9.97
N LEU A 185 -11.64 -3.29 -10.81
CA LEU A 185 -11.60 -2.20 -11.79
C LEU A 185 -12.65 -2.38 -12.89
N VAL A 186 -12.86 -3.62 -13.38
CA VAL A 186 -13.92 -3.92 -14.38
C VAL A 186 -15.31 -3.64 -13.81
N GLU A 187 -15.61 -4.13 -12.61
CA GLU A 187 -16.89 -3.94 -11.92
C GLU A 187 -17.17 -2.47 -11.61
N ALA A 188 -16.12 -1.68 -11.32
CA ALA A 188 -16.23 -0.23 -11.14
C ALA A 188 -16.43 0.55 -12.46
N GLY A 189 -16.48 -0.13 -13.60
CA GLY A 189 -16.79 0.45 -14.91
C GLY A 189 -15.58 1.05 -15.64
N TYR A 190 -14.36 0.73 -15.26
CA TYR A 190 -13.16 1.10 -16.00
C TYR A 190 -12.99 0.22 -17.25
N ARG A 191 -12.29 0.74 -18.26
CA ARG A 191 -11.98 0.06 -19.52
C ARG A 191 -10.47 -0.14 -19.66
N ASP A 192 -10.05 -0.95 -20.62
CA ASP A 192 -8.64 -1.23 -20.93
C ASP A 192 -7.83 -1.65 -19.70
N VAL A 193 -8.48 -2.42 -18.81
CA VAL A 193 -7.90 -2.84 -17.54
C VAL A 193 -6.73 -3.78 -17.78
N ARG A 194 -5.57 -3.40 -17.24
CA ARG A 194 -4.36 -4.23 -17.21
C ARG A 194 -3.87 -4.35 -15.78
N VAL A 195 -3.58 -5.57 -15.35
CA VAL A 195 -2.98 -5.83 -14.04
C VAL A 195 -1.68 -6.60 -14.24
N ILE A 196 -0.60 -6.09 -13.68
CA ILE A 196 0.73 -6.67 -13.81
C ILE A 196 1.23 -7.02 -12.41
N PRO A 197 1.59 -8.30 -12.15
CA PRO A 197 2.27 -8.67 -10.92
C PRO A 197 3.67 -8.03 -10.87
N ARG A 198 4.05 -7.54 -9.70
CA ARG A 198 5.36 -7.01 -9.37
C ARG A 198 5.90 -7.83 -8.22
N MET A 199 6.67 -8.85 -8.58
CA MET A 199 7.22 -9.79 -7.61
C MET A 199 8.56 -9.29 -7.10
N VAL A 200 8.71 -9.29 -5.78
CA VAL A 200 10.00 -9.12 -5.11
C VAL A 200 10.49 -10.49 -4.67
N TYR A 201 11.72 -10.81 -5.05
CA TYR A 201 12.46 -11.97 -4.56
C TYR A 201 13.68 -11.46 -3.82
N VAL A 202 13.93 -11.99 -2.65
CA VAL A 202 14.98 -11.53 -1.73
C VAL A 202 15.82 -12.71 -1.29
N ASP A 203 17.14 -12.56 -1.37
CA ASP A 203 18.15 -13.46 -0.82
C ASP A 203 19.33 -12.65 -0.30
N ASP A 204 20.36 -13.31 0.21
CA ASP A 204 21.54 -12.65 0.82
C ASP A 204 22.43 -11.87 -0.16
N SER A 205 22.22 -12.02 -1.47
CA SER A 205 22.85 -11.15 -2.49
C SER A 205 22.24 -9.75 -2.56
N LEU A 206 21.09 -9.54 -1.92
CA LEU A 206 20.31 -8.30 -1.91
C LEU A 206 20.11 -7.75 -0.48
N PRO A 207 21.19 -7.40 0.25
CA PRO A 207 21.13 -7.05 1.67
C PRO A 207 20.20 -5.86 1.97
N GLU A 208 20.06 -4.90 1.06
CA GLU A 208 19.14 -3.77 1.22
C GLU A 208 17.67 -4.22 1.21
N LEU A 209 17.32 -5.21 0.38
CA LEU A 209 15.98 -5.80 0.37
C LEU A 209 15.75 -6.71 1.58
N VAL A 210 16.77 -7.44 2.03
CA VAL A 210 16.68 -8.23 3.27
C VAL A 210 16.34 -7.33 4.44
N GLU A 211 17.07 -6.24 4.63
CA GLU A 211 16.85 -5.32 5.74
C GLU A 211 15.59 -4.48 5.55
N GLY A 212 15.47 -3.76 4.43
CA GLY A 212 14.40 -2.79 4.20
C GLY A 212 13.03 -3.44 3.97
N PHE A 213 12.96 -4.50 3.17
CA PHE A 213 11.67 -5.12 2.86
C PHE A 213 11.34 -6.32 3.76
N SER A 214 12.22 -7.31 3.85
CA SER A 214 11.90 -8.53 4.61
C SER A 214 11.77 -8.23 6.11
N ARG A 215 12.77 -7.58 6.72
CA ARG A 215 12.82 -7.32 8.17
C ARG A 215 11.98 -6.11 8.57
N ASN A 216 12.34 -4.93 8.04
CA ASN A 216 11.77 -3.65 8.52
C ASN A 216 10.37 -3.37 7.96
N THR A 217 9.95 -4.06 6.89
CA THR A 217 8.61 -3.91 6.33
C THR A 217 7.73 -5.11 6.65
N PHE A 218 8.00 -6.29 6.07
CA PHE A 218 7.06 -7.40 6.13
C PHE A 218 7.01 -8.06 7.51
N ILE A 219 8.15 -8.45 8.08
CA ILE A 219 8.18 -9.07 9.42
C ILE A 219 7.68 -8.09 10.47
N ALA A 220 8.11 -6.83 10.42
CA ALA A 220 7.65 -5.79 11.34
C ALA A 220 6.14 -5.56 11.28
N MET A 221 5.54 -5.62 10.08
CA MET A 221 4.09 -5.55 9.88
C MET A 221 3.36 -6.73 10.53
N VAL A 222 3.89 -7.94 10.36
CA VAL A 222 3.34 -9.14 11.01
C VAL A 222 3.48 -9.05 12.53
N GLU A 223 4.64 -8.65 13.05
CA GLU A 223 4.84 -8.43 14.50
C GLU A 223 3.84 -7.42 15.09
N GLY A 224 3.49 -6.39 14.31
CA GLY A 224 2.56 -5.35 14.73
C GLY A 224 1.17 -5.85 15.14
N VAL A 225 0.75 -7.03 14.69
CA VAL A 225 -0.56 -7.61 15.04
C VAL A 225 -0.51 -8.63 16.18
N ARG A 226 0.66 -8.83 16.82
CA ARG A 226 0.86 -9.83 17.87
C ARG A 226 -0.21 -9.80 18.96
N GLU A 227 -0.37 -8.66 19.61
CA GLU A 227 -1.32 -8.55 20.74
C GLU A 227 -2.74 -8.90 20.33
N LYS A 228 -3.15 -8.47 19.14
CA LYS A 228 -4.46 -8.77 18.59
C LYS A 228 -4.61 -10.26 18.25
N ALA A 229 -3.59 -10.88 17.67
CA ALA A 229 -3.58 -12.30 17.36
C ALA A 229 -3.73 -13.17 18.60
N LEU A 230 -2.98 -12.87 19.65
CA LEU A 230 -3.03 -13.59 20.94
C LEU A 230 -4.36 -13.35 21.66
N SER A 231 -4.84 -12.12 21.73
CA SER A 231 -6.12 -11.79 22.41
C SER A 231 -7.34 -12.41 21.73
N LEU A 232 -7.28 -12.60 20.42
CA LEU A 232 -8.33 -13.28 19.64
C LEU A 232 -8.20 -14.81 19.62
N GLY A 233 -7.16 -15.37 20.27
CA GLY A 233 -6.90 -16.81 20.32
C GLY A 233 -6.59 -17.42 18.94
N LEU A 234 -6.07 -16.63 17.98
CA LEU A 234 -5.72 -17.12 16.66
C LEU A 234 -4.47 -18.01 16.70
N MET A 235 -3.59 -17.73 17.67
CA MET A 235 -2.36 -18.47 17.90
C MET A 235 -1.94 -18.35 19.36
N ASP A 236 -1.31 -19.37 19.93
CA ASP A 236 -0.68 -19.26 21.25
C ASP A 236 0.66 -18.53 21.17
N GLU A 237 1.11 -18.00 22.31
CA GLU A 237 2.33 -17.18 22.39
C GLU A 237 3.59 -17.93 21.97
N SER A 238 3.72 -19.20 22.34
CA SER A 238 4.88 -20.03 22.01
C SER A 238 5.00 -20.24 20.52
N SER A 239 3.89 -20.60 19.86
CA SER A 239 3.81 -20.79 18.43
C SER A 239 4.02 -19.47 17.67
N TRP A 240 3.46 -18.36 18.18
CA TRP A 240 3.70 -17.02 17.63
C TRP A 240 5.19 -16.67 17.62
N ASN A 241 5.83 -16.77 18.79
CA ASN A 241 7.24 -16.44 18.93
C ASN A 241 8.13 -17.34 18.06
N LYS A 242 7.74 -18.62 17.88
CA LYS A 242 8.44 -19.51 16.95
C LYS A 242 8.26 -19.04 15.50
N GLY A 243 7.04 -18.71 15.09
CA GLY A 243 6.74 -18.24 13.74
C GLY A 243 7.54 -16.99 13.36
N ILE A 244 7.60 -16.01 14.26
CA ILE A 244 8.41 -14.80 14.06
C ILE A 244 9.91 -15.15 13.93
N ARG A 245 10.46 -15.98 14.81
CA ARG A 245 11.87 -16.42 14.68
C ARG A 245 12.12 -17.14 13.36
N ASP A 246 11.19 -17.96 12.91
CA ASP A 246 11.31 -18.68 11.64
C ASP A 246 11.27 -17.74 10.43
N MET A 247 10.47 -16.66 10.51
CA MET A 247 10.48 -15.60 9.48
C MET A 247 11.83 -14.87 9.45
N TYR A 248 12.42 -14.55 10.61
CA TYR A 248 13.77 -13.96 10.67
C TYR A 248 14.84 -14.90 10.11
N ARG A 249 14.72 -16.22 10.32
CA ARG A 249 15.65 -17.21 9.70
C ARG A 249 15.61 -17.16 8.18
N ALA A 250 14.47 -16.89 7.58
CA ALA A 250 14.37 -16.71 6.13
C ALA A 250 15.05 -15.41 5.63
N ALA A 251 15.36 -14.49 6.55
CA ALA A 251 16.12 -13.26 6.29
C ALA A 251 17.59 -13.36 6.73
N GLU A 252 18.11 -14.56 7.02
CA GLU A 252 19.52 -14.85 7.31
C GLU A 252 20.22 -15.45 6.08
N PRO A 253 21.57 -15.54 6.07
CA PRO A 253 22.30 -16.15 4.94
C PRO A 253 21.79 -17.54 4.58
N GLY A 254 21.53 -17.75 3.27
CA GLY A 254 20.91 -18.95 2.74
C GLY A 254 19.40 -19.01 2.83
N GLY A 255 18.76 -18.00 3.42
CA GLY A 255 17.30 -17.82 3.40
C GLY A 255 16.84 -17.11 2.14
N THR A 256 15.56 -17.29 1.79
CA THR A 256 14.93 -16.57 0.69
C THR A 256 13.52 -16.10 1.09
N PHE A 257 13.08 -14.99 0.49
CA PHE A 257 11.76 -14.44 0.70
C PHE A 257 11.17 -13.99 -0.64
N CYS A 258 9.89 -14.21 -0.83
CA CYS A 258 9.18 -13.76 -2.02
C CYS A 258 7.82 -13.18 -1.67
N TYR A 259 7.42 -12.12 -2.39
CA TYR A 259 6.14 -11.45 -2.22
C TYR A 259 5.68 -10.81 -3.53
N THR A 260 4.36 -10.76 -3.76
CA THR A 260 3.82 -10.16 -4.99
C THR A 260 2.95 -8.95 -4.66
N PHE A 261 3.30 -7.83 -5.27
CA PHE A 261 2.43 -6.67 -5.44
C PHE A 261 1.73 -6.76 -6.79
N PHE A 262 0.62 -6.05 -6.94
CA PHE A 262 -0.09 -5.95 -8.22
C PHE A 262 -0.27 -4.48 -8.57
N ARG A 263 0.09 -4.12 -9.81
CA ARG A 263 -0.19 -2.81 -10.37
C ARG A 263 -1.28 -2.92 -11.42
N GLY A 264 -2.43 -2.36 -11.10
CA GLY A 264 -3.55 -2.17 -12.02
C GLY A 264 -3.46 -0.82 -12.72
N SER A 265 -3.75 -0.79 -14.01
CA SER A 265 -3.96 0.44 -14.79
C SER A 265 -5.22 0.30 -15.63
N ALA A 266 -5.97 1.38 -15.76
CA ALA A 266 -7.23 1.36 -16.51
C ALA A 266 -7.62 2.78 -16.97
N VAL A 267 -8.59 2.86 -17.86
CA VAL A 267 -9.13 4.11 -18.44
C VAL A 267 -10.59 4.29 -18.03
N ARG A 268 -11.00 5.54 -17.71
CA ARG A 268 -12.39 5.89 -17.47
C ARG A 268 -13.24 5.77 -18.74
#